data_b8c96561f008357d71615da7561796af
#
_entry.id   b8c96561f008357d71615da7561796af
#
_cell.length_a   1.000
_cell.length_b   1.000
_cell.length_c   1.000
_cell.angle_alpha   90.00
_cell.angle_beta   90.00
_cell.angle_gamma   90.00
#
_symmetry.space_group_name_H-M   'P 1'
#
loop_
_entity.id
_entity.type
_entity.pdbx_description
1 polymer ?
#
loop_
_entity_poly.entity_id
_entity_poly.type
_entity_poly.pdbx_seq_one_letter_code
_entity_poly.pdbx_strand_id
1 'polypeptide(L)'
;MRQTYRILKGATVSKALPKLTVNYMCLQQCNMKCKYCYSTFKDDPIGKKKGLDTEQALQLINELNSSGLFNKITFAGGEPFLRGDILSMVREAKNLGLLTCVVTNAFASEGSRFEKTLRYVDQLAVSFDSGLLETRASIGRALKGVSILRNRKYFYALALAREMGISTKLNTVINAYNWQEDMAPFIETMSPDRWKVFQALPVQGQNDEHFNQIRVTQEQFNDFCKRHAGLNPVVENNEMMTGSYVMIDPWGRFFDNSKGRHTYSRSILEVGVAEALSDVSFDLARYVERGGVYDLAANDMARASLLEM
;
A
#
# COMPACT_ATOMS: atom_id res chain seq x y z
N MET A 1 12.88 -5.52 -23.01
CA MET A 1 12.65 -6.84 -23.62
C MET A 1 13.51 -7.98 -23.01
N ARG A 2 14.79 -7.79 -22.66
CA ARG A 2 15.65 -8.93 -22.27
C ARG A 2 15.45 -9.49 -20.86
N GLN A 3 14.95 -8.73 -19.89
CA GLN A 3 14.85 -9.19 -18.50
C GLN A 3 13.41 -9.62 -18.13
N THR A 4 12.40 -8.95 -18.61
CA THR A 4 10.97 -9.36 -18.42
C THR A 4 10.68 -10.64 -19.24
N TYR A 5 11.28 -10.77 -20.43
CA TYR A 5 11.28 -12.02 -21.19
C TYR A 5 12.10 -13.13 -20.51
N ARG A 6 13.05 -12.81 -19.63
CA ARG A 6 13.78 -13.81 -18.83
C ARG A 6 12.90 -14.41 -17.73
N ILE A 7 12.02 -13.62 -17.11
CA ILE A 7 11.01 -14.13 -16.17
C ILE A 7 10.00 -15.04 -16.91
N LEU A 8 9.65 -14.72 -18.16
CA LEU A 8 8.73 -15.51 -18.99
C LEU A 8 9.43 -16.68 -19.75
N LYS A 9 10.75 -16.61 -20.05
CA LYS A 9 11.50 -17.64 -20.76
C LYS A 9 12.21 -18.66 -19.86
N GLY A 10 12.38 -18.39 -18.57
CA GLY A 10 13.03 -19.33 -17.64
C GLY A 10 12.07 -20.28 -16.93
N ALA A 11 10.77 -20.07 -17.03
CA ALA A 11 9.76 -20.99 -16.51
C ALA A 11 9.41 -22.00 -17.62
N THR A 12 9.91 -23.22 -17.52
CA THR A 12 9.35 -24.35 -18.23
C THR A 12 7.83 -24.38 -18.00
N VAL A 13 7.10 -24.24 -19.09
CA VAL A 13 5.64 -24.14 -19.16
C VAL A 13 5.00 -25.30 -18.41
N SER A 14 4.46 -25.06 -17.20
CA SER A 14 3.32 -25.83 -16.65
C SER A 14 2.64 -25.23 -15.42
N LYS A 15 3.04 -24.06 -14.90
CA LYS A 15 2.21 -23.31 -13.91
C LYS A 15 1.96 -21.91 -14.44
N ALA A 16 0.70 -21.54 -14.63
CA ALA A 16 0.31 -20.17 -14.92
C ALA A 16 0.95 -19.24 -13.86
N LEU A 17 1.57 -18.15 -14.30
CA LEU A 17 2.12 -17.14 -13.39
C LEU A 17 1.01 -16.67 -12.46
N PRO A 18 1.28 -16.48 -11.16
CA PRO A 18 0.27 -15.94 -10.25
C PRO A 18 -0.15 -14.55 -10.73
N LYS A 19 -1.45 -14.28 -10.65
CA LYS A 19 -1.96 -12.93 -10.89
C LYS A 19 -1.37 -11.99 -9.84
N LEU A 20 -0.97 -10.80 -10.27
CA LEU A 20 -0.25 -9.84 -9.45
C LEU A 20 -1.20 -8.81 -8.82
N THR A 21 -0.78 -8.23 -7.71
CA THR A 21 -1.34 -7.00 -7.16
C THR A 21 -0.55 -5.81 -7.68
N VAL A 22 -1.22 -4.81 -8.25
CA VAL A 22 -0.61 -3.52 -8.58
C VAL A 22 -0.99 -2.46 -7.54
N ASN A 23 -0.01 -1.65 -7.12
CA ASN A 23 -0.21 -0.55 -6.17
C ASN A 23 -0.16 0.77 -6.94
N TYR A 24 -1.31 1.42 -7.10
CA TYR A 24 -1.41 2.70 -7.79
C TYR A 24 -1.36 3.84 -6.79
N MET A 25 -0.26 4.59 -6.80
CA MET A 25 -0.09 5.84 -6.06
C MET A 25 -0.87 6.94 -6.77
N CYS A 26 -2.20 6.92 -6.64
CA CYS A 26 -3.10 7.71 -7.47
C CYS A 26 -3.04 9.23 -7.23
N LEU A 27 -2.32 9.66 -6.21
CA LEU A 27 -2.14 11.07 -5.86
C LEU A 27 -0.80 11.26 -5.13
N GLN A 28 -0.04 12.30 -5.50
CA GLN A 28 1.17 12.69 -4.75
C GLN A 28 0.85 13.41 -3.43
N GLN A 29 -0.21 14.21 -3.42
CA GLN A 29 -0.55 15.05 -2.28
C GLN A 29 -1.01 14.22 -1.10
N CYS A 30 -0.52 14.59 0.10
CA CYS A 30 -0.96 14.04 1.37
C CYS A 30 -1.20 15.17 2.36
N ASN A 31 -2.17 14.99 3.24
CA ASN A 31 -2.45 15.90 4.36
C ASN A 31 -1.57 15.65 5.58
N MET A 32 -0.68 14.63 5.53
CA MET A 32 0.34 14.33 6.53
C MET A 32 1.74 14.43 5.93
N LYS A 33 2.77 14.52 6.79
CA LYS A 33 4.19 14.62 6.39
C LYS A 33 5.04 13.59 7.14
N CYS A 34 4.67 12.31 6.98
CA CYS A 34 5.38 11.21 7.63
C CYS A 34 6.85 11.18 7.23
N LYS A 35 7.76 11.19 8.20
CA LYS A 35 9.21 11.26 7.97
C LYS A 35 9.77 10.05 7.21
N TYR A 36 9.10 8.91 7.29
CA TYR A 36 9.47 7.67 6.60
C TYR A 36 8.78 7.49 5.25
N CYS A 37 8.02 8.46 4.76
CA CYS A 37 7.26 8.31 3.52
C CYS A 37 8.21 8.06 2.33
N TYR A 38 8.06 6.88 1.71
CA TYR A 38 8.90 6.46 0.59
C TYR A 38 8.37 6.90 -0.79
N SER A 39 7.16 7.46 -0.86
CA SER A 39 6.48 7.82 -2.11
C SER A 39 6.07 9.30 -2.15
N THR A 40 7.02 10.18 -1.86
CA THR A 40 6.82 11.64 -1.91
C THR A 40 6.96 12.20 -3.32
N PHE A 41 7.70 11.50 -4.20
CA PHE A 41 8.02 11.89 -5.58
C PHE A 41 8.62 13.30 -5.71
N LYS A 42 9.28 13.79 -4.65
CA LYS A 42 9.85 15.15 -4.61
C LYS A 42 11.13 15.30 -5.43
N ASP A 43 11.80 14.18 -5.72
CA ASP A 43 13.04 14.11 -6.50
C ASP A 43 12.80 14.06 -8.02
N ASP A 44 11.57 13.78 -8.46
CA ASP A 44 11.25 13.68 -9.88
C ASP A 44 10.79 15.04 -10.43
N PRO A 45 11.42 15.56 -11.50
CA PRO A 45 11.00 16.80 -12.15
C PRO A 45 9.53 16.80 -12.58
N ILE A 46 8.97 15.66 -12.93
CA ILE A 46 7.56 15.51 -13.30
C ILE A 46 6.64 15.75 -12.10
N GLY A 47 7.13 15.58 -10.87
CA GLY A 47 6.39 15.83 -9.64
C GLY A 47 5.82 17.23 -9.48
N LYS A 48 6.31 18.17 -10.27
CA LYS A 48 5.76 19.54 -10.37
C LYS A 48 4.52 19.63 -11.28
N LYS A 49 4.25 18.60 -12.10
CA LYS A 49 3.09 18.54 -12.98
C LYS A 49 1.91 17.92 -12.23
N LYS A 50 0.71 18.24 -12.66
CA LYS A 50 -0.51 17.57 -12.17
C LYS A 50 -0.46 16.09 -12.60
N GLY A 51 -0.83 15.18 -11.69
CA GLY A 51 -0.99 13.76 -12.02
C GLY A 51 -2.12 13.50 -13.00
N LEU A 52 -2.34 12.24 -13.35
CA LEU A 52 -3.43 11.85 -14.26
C LEU A 52 -4.75 12.43 -13.80
N ASP A 53 -5.52 13.00 -14.73
CA ASP A 53 -6.91 13.40 -14.50
C ASP A 53 -7.83 12.18 -14.37
N THR A 54 -9.14 12.42 -14.24
CA THR A 54 -10.12 11.32 -14.05
C THR A 54 -10.17 10.40 -15.26
N GLU A 55 -10.22 10.93 -16.47
CA GLU A 55 -10.34 10.16 -17.70
C GLU A 55 -9.09 9.29 -17.92
N GLN A 56 -7.92 9.89 -17.80
CA GLN A 56 -6.65 9.20 -17.89
C GLN A 56 -6.48 8.11 -16.81
N ALA A 57 -6.95 8.37 -15.59
CA ALA A 57 -6.88 7.38 -14.49
C ALA A 57 -7.82 6.19 -14.74
N LEU A 58 -9.02 6.43 -15.29
CA LEU A 58 -9.94 5.37 -15.70
C LEU A 58 -9.38 4.57 -16.88
N GLN A 59 -8.78 5.24 -17.87
CA GLN A 59 -8.09 4.57 -18.97
C GLN A 59 -6.96 3.68 -18.46
N LEU A 60 -6.11 4.19 -17.55
CA LEU A 60 -5.06 3.39 -16.93
C LEU A 60 -5.60 2.11 -16.26
N ILE A 61 -6.71 2.22 -15.51
CA ILE A 61 -7.33 1.07 -14.85
C ILE A 61 -7.81 0.04 -15.89
N ASN A 62 -8.40 0.49 -17.01
CA ASN A 62 -8.82 -0.37 -18.11
C ASN A 62 -7.62 -1.08 -18.77
N GLU A 63 -6.52 -0.37 -19.04
CA GLU A 63 -5.28 -0.95 -19.59
C GLU A 63 -4.70 -2.03 -18.65
N LEU A 64 -4.68 -1.77 -17.33
CA LEU A 64 -4.20 -2.73 -16.34
C LEU A 64 -5.06 -4.01 -16.34
N ASN A 65 -6.39 -3.87 -16.38
CA ASN A 65 -7.30 -5.00 -16.44
C ASN A 65 -7.13 -5.80 -17.76
N SER A 66 -7.10 -5.10 -18.89
CA SER A 66 -6.97 -5.69 -20.23
C SER A 66 -5.65 -6.45 -20.42
N SER A 67 -4.60 -6.06 -19.70
CA SER A 67 -3.30 -6.77 -19.72
C SER A 67 -3.39 -8.22 -19.24
N GLY A 68 -4.40 -8.54 -18.45
CA GLY A 68 -4.58 -9.85 -17.84
C GLY A 68 -3.52 -10.23 -16.78
N LEU A 69 -2.58 -9.35 -16.44
CA LEU A 69 -1.50 -9.60 -15.47
C LEU A 69 -1.95 -9.44 -14.02
N PHE A 70 -2.94 -8.60 -13.78
CA PHE A 70 -3.37 -8.20 -12.44
C PHE A 70 -4.76 -8.77 -12.12
N ASN A 71 -4.96 -9.17 -10.87
CA ASN A 71 -6.28 -9.48 -10.32
C ASN A 71 -6.68 -8.53 -9.19
N LYS A 72 -5.73 -7.70 -8.73
CA LYS A 72 -5.97 -6.77 -7.63
C LYS A 72 -5.30 -5.43 -7.89
N ILE A 73 -6.03 -4.35 -7.60
CA ILE A 73 -5.49 -2.99 -7.58
C ILE A 73 -5.59 -2.43 -6.16
N THR A 74 -4.48 -1.85 -5.68
CA THR A 74 -4.43 -1.15 -4.41
C THR A 74 -4.27 0.35 -4.68
N PHE A 75 -5.30 1.13 -4.39
CA PHE A 75 -5.24 2.58 -4.45
C PHE A 75 -4.53 3.10 -3.20
N ALA A 76 -3.40 3.75 -3.42
CA ALA A 76 -2.54 4.34 -2.41
C ALA A 76 -2.05 5.70 -2.94
N GLY A 77 -0.95 6.22 -2.40
CA GLY A 77 -0.32 7.45 -2.87
C GLY A 77 0.05 8.35 -1.73
N GLY A 78 -0.25 9.63 -1.85
CA GLY A 78 -0.32 10.54 -0.72
C GLY A 78 -1.46 10.11 0.20
N GLU A 79 -2.63 10.73 0.06
CA GLU A 79 -3.86 10.24 0.70
C GLU A 79 -4.97 10.13 -0.34
N PRO A 80 -5.44 8.92 -0.70
CA PRO A 80 -6.40 8.73 -1.77
C PRO A 80 -7.71 9.51 -1.60
N PHE A 81 -8.19 9.69 -0.38
CA PHE A 81 -9.43 10.43 -0.12
C PHE A 81 -9.31 11.96 -0.27
N LEU A 82 -8.12 12.49 -0.52
CA LEU A 82 -7.96 13.87 -1.00
C LEU A 82 -8.30 14.00 -2.49
N ARG A 83 -8.25 12.90 -3.25
CA ARG A 83 -8.62 12.87 -4.66
C ARG A 83 -10.14 12.88 -4.80
N GLY A 84 -10.68 13.86 -5.55
CA GLY A 84 -12.13 14.07 -5.68
C GLY A 84 -12.87 12.92 -6.34
N ASP A 85 -12.22 12.25 -7.27
CA ASP A 85 -12.74 11.18 -8.14
C ASP A 85 -12.37 9.75 -7.66
N ILE A 86 -11.83 9.58 -6.44
CA ILE A 86 -11.44 8.26 -5.91
C ILE A 86 -12.58 7.24 -5.98
N LEU A 87 -13.83 7.66 -5.71
CA LEU A 87 -15.01 6.81 -5.82
C LEU A 87 -15.18 6.25 -7.24
N SER A 88 -15.01 7.09 -8.26
CA SER A 88 -15.15 6.68 -9.66
C SER A 88 -14.08 5.67 -10.06
N MET A 89 -12.84 5.87 -9.63
CA MET A 89 -11.71 4.98 -9.90
C MET A 89 -11.88 3.61 -9.23
N VAL A 90 -12.26 3.58 -7.95
CA VAL A 90 -12.47 2.32 -7.21
C VAL A 90 -13.65 1.55 -7.79
N ARG A 91 -14.76 2.24 -8.13
CA ARG A 91 -15.93 1.65 -8.76
C ARG A 91 -15.60 1.06 -10.13
N GLU A 92 -14.83 1.76 -10.96
CA GLU A 92 -14.40 1.26 -12.28
C GLU A 92 -13.59 -0.02 -12.12
N ALA A 93 -12.58 -0.03 -11.27
CA ALA A 93 -11.76 -1.23 -11.02
C ALA A 93 -12.63 -2.42 -10.55
N LYS A 94 -13.59 -2.16 -9.66
CA LYS A 94 -14.53 -3.20 -9.19
C LYS A 94 -15.43 -3.73 -10.29
N ASN A 95 -15.98 -2.84 -11.14
CA ASN A 95 -16.83 -3.21 -12.27
C ASN A 95 -16.09 -4.06 -13.31
N LEU A 96 -14.80 -3.84 -13.48
CA LEU A 96 -13.92 -4.64 -14.34
C LEU A 96 -13.54 -6.01 -13.72
N GLY A 97 -13.97 -6.31 -12.50
CA GLY A 97 -13.70 -7.57 -11.83
C GLY A 97 -12.35 -7.63 -11.08
N LEU A 98 -11.65 -6.51 -10.94
CA LEU A 98 -10.46 -6.44 -10.11
C LEU A 98 -10.84 -6.42 -8.62
N LEU A 99 -10.11 -7.15 -7.80
CA LEU A 99 -10.14 -6.96 -6.36
C LEU A 99 -9.60 -5.57 -6.01
N THR A 100 -10.33 -4.84 -5.20
CA THR A 100 -10.02 -3.45 -4.87
C THR A 100 -9.54 -3.31 -3.44
N CYS A 101 -8.43 -2.60 -3.25
CA CYS A 101 -7.94 -2.22 -1.93
C CYS A 101 -7.72 -0.70 -1.89
N VAL A 102 -8.05 -0.06 -0.78
CA VAL A 102 -7.70 1.34 -0.55
C VAL A 102 -6.85 1.43 0.71
N VAL A 103 -5.69 2.12 0.60
CA VAL A 103 -4.80 2.41 1.73
C VAL A 103 -5.01 3.86 2.16
N THR A 104 -5.40 4.09 3.41
CA THR A 104 -5.70 5.43 3.92
C THR A 104 -5.10 5.70 5.29
N ASN A 105 -4.86 6.96 5.58
CA ASN A 105 -4.51 7.44 6.91
C ASN A 105 -5.74 7.67 7.82
N ALA A 106 -6.94 7.31 7.36
CA ALA A 106 -8.22 7.40 8.05
C ALA A 106 -8.73 8.83 8.38
N PHE A 107 -8.13 9.90 7.82
CA PHE A 107 -8.62 11.26 8.12
C PHE A 107 -10.07 11.48 7.68
N ALA A 108 -10.48 10.84 6.59
CA ALA A 108 -11.79 10.99 5.97
C ALA A 108 -12.84 9.98 6.46
N SER A 109 -12.52 9.14 7.45
CA SER A 109 -13.33 7.97 7.83
C SER A 109 -14.78 8.27 8.25
N GLU A 110 -15.10 9.49 8.69
CA GLU A 110 -16.45 9.91 9.05
C GLU A 110 -17.16 10.70 7.92
N GLY A 111 -16.57 10.73 6.72
CA GLY A 111 -17.12 11.49 5.58
C GLY A 111 -17.96 10.63 4.64
N SER A 112 -19.04 11.20 4.07
CA SER A 112 -19.93 10.48 3.15
C SER A 112 -19.22 9.91 1.92
N ARG A 113 -18.14 10.54 1.42
CA ARG A 113 -17.34 10.02 0.32
C ARG A 113 -16.62 8.75 0.71
N PHE A 114 -16.09 8.68 1.94
CA PHE A 114 -15.45 7.48 2.46
C PHE A 114 -16.42 6.30 2.44
N GLU A 115 -17.58 6.43 3.07
CA GLU A 115 -18.60 5.37 3.11
C GLU A 115 -19.09 4.96 1.72
N LYS A 116 -19.37 5.93 0.82
CA LYS A 116 -19.77 5.62 -0.55
C LYS A 116 -18.69 4.84 -1.31
N THR A 117 -17.41 5.15 -1.09
CA THR A 117 -16.29 4.45 -1.73
C THR A 117 -16.17 3.03 -1.20
N LEU A 118 -16.35 2.81 0.10
CA LEU A 118 -16.27 1.49 0.73
C LEU A 118 -17.20 0.47 0.09
N ARG A 119 -18.33 0.86 -0.49
CA ARG A 119 -19.25 -0.05 -1.19
C ARG A 119 -18.63 -0.79 -2.38
N TYR A 120 -17.48 -0.31 -2.86
CA TYR A 120 -16.76 -0.88 -4.00
C TYR A 120 -15.36 -1.41 -3.58
N VAL A 121 -15.08 -1.50 -2.27
CA VAL A 121 -13.79 -1.92 -1.72
C VAL A 121 -13.88 -3.33 -1.17
N ASP A 122 -12.99 -4.22 -1.61
CA ASP A 122 -12.88 -5.58 -1.05
C ASP A 122 -11.98 -5.61 0.18
N GLN A 123 -10.99 -4.71 0.25
CA GLN A 123 -10.11 -4.62 1.41
C GLN A 123 -9.79 -3.17 1.77
N LEU A 124 -10.08 -2.78 3.00
CA LEU A 124 -9.63 -1.49 3.54
C LEU A 124 -8.32 -1.67 4.31
N ALA A 125 -7.28 -0.96 3.91
CA ALA A 125 -6.01 -0.91 4.60
C ALA A 125 -5.84 0.43 5.32
N VAL A 126 -5.75 0.40 6.65
CA VAL A 126 -5.55 1.58 7.47
C VAL A 126 -4.09 1.66 7.91
N SER A 127 -3.47 2.83 7.71
CA SER A 127 -2.11 3.07 8.18
C SER A 127 -2.15 3.56 9.63
N PHE A 128 -1.59 2.76 10.56
CA PHE A 128 -1.57 3.06 12.00
C PHE A 128 -0.22 2.63 12.59
N ASP A 129 0.64 3.59 12.90
CA ASP A 129 2.02 3.31 13.30
C ASP A 129 2.26 3.42 14.80
N SER A 130 1.32 4.00 15.55
CA SER A 130 1.43 4.17 17.00
C SER A 130 0.07 4.52 17.60
N GLY A 131 -0.21 4.03 18.80
CA GLY A 131 -1.35 4.42 19.60
C GLY A 131 -1.13 5.75 20.38
N LEU A 132 0.13 6.19 20.48
CA LEU A 132 0.53 7.37 21.25
C LEU A 132 0.54 8.63 20.37
N LEU A 133 -0.08 9.70 20.86
CA LEU A 133 -0.16 10.96 20.12
C LEU A 133 1.21 11.60 19.92
N GLU A 134 2.08 11.52 20.93
CA GLU A 134 3.44 12.07 20.90
C GLU A 134 4.30 11.38 19.86
N THR A 135 4.24 10.04 19.78
CA THR A 135 4.94 9.25 18.77
C THR A 135 4.48 9.65 17.38
N ARG A 136 3.15 9.75 17.17
CA ARG A 136 2.60 10.19 15.86
C ARG A 136 3.04 11.60 15.49
N ALA A 137 3.12 12.52 16.44
CA ALA A 137 3.67 13.86 16.22
C ALA A 137 5.14 13.77 15.76
N SER A 138 5.94 13.00 16.50
CA SER A 138 7.40 12.86 16.26
C SER A 138 7.73 12.25 14.89
N ILE A 139 6.89 11.33 14.40
CA ILE A 139 7.05 10.71 13.06
C ILE A 139 6.36 11.48 11.95
N GLY A 140 5.75 12.63 12.24
CA GLY A 140 5.10 13.48 11.22
C GLY A 140 3.70 13.03 10.78
N ARG A 141 3.04 12.13 11.53
CA ARG A 141 1.64 11.72 11.29
C ARG A 141 0.65 12.73 11.87
N ALA A 142 0.77 13.97 11.42
CA ALA A 142 -0.08 15.08 11.82
C ALA A 142 -0.71 15.74 10.59
N LEU A 143 -2.01 16.01 10.64
CA LEU A 143 -2.72 16.76 9.61
C LEU A 143 -2.17 18.16 9.50
N LYS A 144 -1.75 18.55 8.31
CA LYS A 144 -1.09 19.85 8.04
C LYS A 144 0.10 20.14 9.00
N GLY A 145 0.73 19.09 9.54
CA GLY A 145 1.84 19.20 10.49
C GLY A 145 1.45 19.60 11.92
N VAL A 146 0.17 19.76 12.26
CA VAL A 146 -0.28 20.32 13.54
C VAL A 146 -1.25 19.39 14.25
N SER A 147 -2.32 18.93 13.60
CA SER A 147 -3.41 18.19 14.25
C SER A 147 -3.22 16.68 14.12
N ILE A 148 -3.18 15.98 15.24
CA ILE A 148 -3.01 14.52 15.27
C ILE A 148 -4.39 13.87 15.37
N LEU A 149 -4.64 12.90 14.48
CA LEU A 149 -5.89 12.13 14.52
C LEU A 149 -5.98 11.34 15.83
N ARG A 150 -7.15 11.36 16.45
CA ARG A 150 -7.42 10.51 17.62
C ARG A 150 -7.60 9.05 17.20
N ASN A 151 -7.27 8.11 18.10
CA ASN A 151 -7.36 6.66 17.84
C ASN A 151 -8.75 6.25 17.35
N ARG A 152 -9.82 6.89 17.87
CA ARG A 152 -11.21 6.61 17.43
C ARG A 152 -11.43 6.66 15.92
N LYS A 153 -10.70 7.51 15.19
CA LYS A 153 -10.82 7.60 13.70
C LYS A 153 -10.39 6.33 13.02
N TYR A 154 -9.30 5.73 13.48
CA TYR A 154 -8.77 4.47 12.95
C TYR A 154 -9.69 3.31 13.33
N PHE A 155 -10.15 3.27 14.59
CA PHE A 155 -11.08 2.24 15.07
C PHE A 155 -12.39 2.30 14.31
N TYR A 156 -12.96 3.50 14.13
CA TYR A 156 -14.17 3.70 13.36
C TYR A 156 -14.04 3.23 11.90
N ALA A 157 -12.93 3.58 11.23
CA ALA A 157 -12.70 3.15 9.84
C ALA A 157 -12.74 1.63 9.68
N LEU A 158 -12.06 0.91 10.59
CA LEU A 158 -12.02 -0.55 10.55
C LEU A 158 -13.35 -1.19 11.00
N ALA A 159 -14.02 -0.62 12.01
CA ALA A 159 -15.32 -1.09 12.46
C ALA A 159 -16.37 -0.97 11.34
N LEU A 160 -16.45 0.20 10.69
CA LEU A 160 -17.35 0.43 9.55
C LEU A 160 -17.07 -0.54 8.39
N ALA A 161 -15.79 -0.77 8.06
CA ALA A 161 -15.42 -1.71 7.01
C ALA A 161 -15.92 -3.13 7.34
N ARG A 162 -15.76 -3.59 8.60
CA ARG A 162 -16.25 -4.91 9.03
C ARG A 162 -17.77 -5.01 9.01
N GLU A 163 -18.48 -3.98 9.45
CA GLU A 163 -19.95 -3.92 9.36
C GLU A 163 -20.45 -4.05 7.92
N MET A 164 -19.66 -3.56 6.96
CA MET A 164 -19.94 -3.67 5.53
C MET A 164 -19.43 -4.99 4.91
N GLY A 165 -18.87 -5.92 5.67
CA GLY A 165 -18.31 -7.19 5.17
C GLY A 165 -16.97 -7.05 4.44
N ILE A 166 -16.28 -5.91 4.58
CA ILE A 166 -15.02 -5.60 3.89
C ILE A 166 -13.85 -6.16 4.70
N SER A 167 -12.92 -6.86 4.02
CA SER A 167 -11.69 -7.31 4.66
C SER A 167 -10.86 -6.12 5.16
N THR A 168 -10.31 -6.25 6.37
CA THR A 168 -9.56 -5.18 7.04
C THR A 168 -8.08 -5.49 7.10
N LYS A 169 -7.26 -4.49 6.80
CA LYS A 169 -5.81 -4.57 6.93
C LYS A 169 -5.28 -3.39 7.72
N LEU A 170 -4.33 -3.65 8.61
CA LEU A 170 -3.57 -2.60 9.29
C LEU A 170 -2.14 -2.61 8.80
N ASN A 171 -1.61 -1.43 8.47
CA ASN A 171 -0.23 -1.23 8.09
C ASN A 171 0.48 -0.42 9.17
N THR A 172 1.60 -0.94 9.69
CA THR A 172 2.41 -0.29 10.73
C THR A 172 3.87 -0.23 10.27
N VAL A 173 4.43 0.97 10.19
CA VAL A 173 5.85 1.18 9.87
C VAL A 173 6.65 1.38 11.16
N ILE A 174 7.55 0.44 11.45
CA ILE A 174 8.42 0.47 12.61
C ILE A 174 9.63 1.34 12.32
N ASN A 175 9.89 2.25 13.24
CA ASN A 175 10.94 3.27 13.16
C ASN A 175 11.52 3.55 14.56
N ALA A 176 12.51 4.43 14.66
CA ALA A 176 13.20 4.74 15.91
C ALA A 176 12.29 5.22 17.05
N TYR A 177 11.11 5.76 16.74
CA TYR A 177 10.21 6.32 17.74
C TYR A 177 9.17 5.33 18.28
N ASN A 178 8.89 4.23 17.57
CA ASN A 178 7.81 3.30 17.95
C ASN A 178 8.28 1.84 18.12
N TRP A 179 9.54 1.49 17.86
CA TRP A 179 9.99 0.10 17.96
C TRP A 179 9.86 -0.49 19.37
N GLN A 180 9.84 0.34 20.41
CA GLN A 180 9.63 -0.10 21.80
C GLN A 180 8.17 -0.11 22.24
N GLU A 181 7.27 0.50 21.45
CA GLU A 181 5.85 0.60 21.78
C GLU A 181 5.19 -0.80 21.79
N ASP A 182 4.38 -1.06 22.81
CA ASP A 182 3.47 -2.21 22.80
C ASP A 182 2.21 -1.87 22.02
N MET A 183 2.09 -2.48 20.85
CA MET A 183 0.96 -2.30 19.95
C MET A 183 -0.18 -3.29 20.23
N ALA A 184 0.04 -4.32 21.07
CA ALA A 184 -0.94 -5.39 21.27
C ALA A 184 -2.34 -4.87 21.68
N PRO A 185 -2.49 -3.96 22.66
CA PRO A 185 -3.83 -3.48 23.06
C PRO A 185 -4.60 -2.81 21.91
N PHE A 186 -3.88 -2.12 21.01
CA PHE A 186 -4.50 -1.46 19.87
C PHE A 186 -4.86 -2.45 18.76
N ILE A 187 -3.99 -3.42 18.48
CA ILE A 187 -4.21 -4.44 17.46
C ILE A 187 -5.37 -5.36 17.85
N GLU A 188 -5.42 -5.79 19.11
CA GLU A 188 -6.52 -6.61 19.64
C GLU A 188 -7.86 -5.86 19.57
N THR A 189 -7.89 -4.57 19.98
CA THR A 189 -9.10 -3.75 19.89
C THR A 189 -9.54 -3.52 18.44
N MET A 190 -8.62 -3.25 17.52
CA MET A 190 -8.90 -3.04 16.11
C MET A 190 -9.18 -4.36 15.37
N SER A 191 -8.63 -5.47 15.84
CA SER A 191 -8.81 -6.82 15.30
C SER A 191 -8.81 -6.89 13.76
N PRO A 192 -7.74 -6.43 13.08
CA PRO A 192 -7.69 -6.48 11.63
C PRO A 192 -7.54 -7.92 11.14
N ASP A 193 -8.12 -8.25 9.99
CA ASP A 193 -7.93 -9.56 9.35
C ASP A 193 -6.48 -9.80 8.94
N ARG A 194 -5.72 -8.72 8.73
CA ARG A 194 -4.30 -8.79 8.42
C ARG A 194 -3.54 -7.60 9.02
N TRP A 195 -2.58 -7.86 9.87
CA TRP A 195 -1.65 -6.85 10.35
C TRP A 195 -0.32 -6.98 9.62
N LYS A 196 0.09 -5.93 8.88
CA LYS A 196 1.39 -5.84 8.22
C LYS A 196 2.31 -4.91 8.99
N VAL A 197 3.51 -5.42 9.28
CA VAL A 197 4.56 -4.71 9.99
C VAL A 197 5.73 -4.51 9.04
N PHE A 198 6.05 -3.26 8.76
CA PHE A 198 7.11 -2.85 7.85
C PHE A 198 8.27 -2.22 8.60
N GLN A 199 9.49 -2.54 8.22
CA GLN A 199 10.66 -1.77 8.64
C GLN A 199 10.70 -0.44 7.89
N ALA A 200 11.03 0.69 8.56
CA ALA A 200 11.20 1.97 7.87
C ALA A 200 12.26 1.84 6.76
N LEU A 201 11.84 2.03 5.51
CA LEU A 201 12.65 1.79 4.32
C LEU A 201 13.34 3.08 3.87
N PRO A 202 14.68 3.10 3.74
CA PRO A 202 15.37 4.23 3.10
C PRO A 202 15.14 4.21 1.60
N VAL A 203 14.71 5.34 1.05
CA VAL A 203 14.61 5.54 -0.40
C VAL A 203 15.20 6.90 -0.73
N GLN A 204 16.35 6.88 -1.40
CA GLN A 204 17.06 8.09 -1.79
C GLN A 204 16.15 9.01 -2.62
N GLY A 205 16.16 10.29 -2.31
CA GLY A 205 15.32 11.30 -2.94
C GLY A 205 13.91 11.41 -2.34
N GLN A 206 13.50 10.49 -1.44
CA GLN A 206 12.17 10.48 -0.86
C GLN A 206 12.15 10.90 0.61
N ASN A 207 12.95 10.23 1.45
CA ASN A 207 12.94 10.41 2.91
C ASN A 207 14.32 10.67 3.52
N ASP A 208 15.32 11.01 2.72
CA ASP A 208 16.71 11.25 3.13
C ASP A 208 16.84 12.26 4.26
N GLU A 209 16.09 13.37 4.18
CA GLU A 209 16.17 14.47 5.14
C GLU A 209 15.92 14.03 6.59
N HIS A 210 15.12 12.99 6.77
CA HIS A 210 14.68 12.53 8.08
C HIS A 210 15.15 11.13 8.41
N PHE A 211 15.75 10.41 7.43
CA PHE A 211 15.98 8.98 7.60
C PHE A 211 16.85 8.64 8.81
N ASN A 212 17.91 9.42 9.06
CA ASN A 212 18.78 9.22 10.24
C ASN A 212 18.03 9.35 11.58
N GLN A 213 16.92 10.11 11.61
CA GLN A 213 16.10 10.30 12.82
C GLN A 213 15.10 9.16 13.02
N ILE A 214 14.70 8.48 11.95
CA ILE A 214 13.68 7.45 11.99
C ILE A 214 14.21 6.03 11.80
N ARG A 215 15.51 5.90 11.48
CA ARG A 215 16.14 4.62 11.22
C ARG A 215 16.00 3.69 12.42
N VAL A 216 15.53 2.50 12.18
CA VAL A 216 15.50 1.37 13.12
C VAL A 216 16.51 0.32 12.67
N THR A 217 17.29 -0.24 13.61
CA THR A 217 18.21 -1.34 13.28
C THR A 217 17.45 -2.63 13.02
N GLN A 218 18.12 -3.63 12.43
CA GLN A 218 17.52 -4.93 12.21
C GLN A 218 17.17 -5.62 13.54
N GLU A 219 18.03 -5.45 14.56
CA GLU A 219 17.82 -6.02 15.90
C GLU A 219 16.59 -5.39 16.57
N GLN A 220 16.46 -4.06 16.52
CA GLN A 220 15.30 -3.34 17.07
C GLN A 220 14.00 -3.76 16.35
N PHE A 221 14.05 -3.88 15.03
CA PHE A 221 12.91 -4.34 14.24
C PHE A 221 12.51 -5.79 14.60
N ASN A 222 13.50 -6.69 14.70
CA ASN A 222 13.29 -8.08 15.09
C ASN A 222 12.73 -8.18 16.51
N ASP A 223 13.21 -7.36 17.45
CA ASP A 223 12.71 -7.32 18.82
C ASP A 223 11.22 -6.91 18.87
N PHE A 224 10.84 -5.87 18.11
CA PHE A 224 9.43 -5.50 17.97
C PHE A 224 8.60 -6.67 17.44
N CYS A 225 9.03 -7.30 16.35
CA CYS A 225 8.32 -8.42 15.74
C CYS A 225 8.19 -9.62 16.69
N LYS A 226 9.23 -9.93 17.44
CA LYS A 226 9.25 -11.01 18.45
C LYS A 226 8.25 -10.76 19.58
N ARG A 227 8.20 -9.53 20.11
CA ARG A 227 7.24 -9.16 21.17
C ARG A 227 5.79 -9.28 20.73
N HIS A 228 5.51 -9.07 19.44
CA HIS A 228 4.17 -9.12 18.88
C HIS A 228 3.86 -10.41 18.08
N ALA A 229 4.72 -11.43 18.18
CA ALA A 229 4.57 -12.67 17.40
C ALA A 229 3.23 -13.38 17.63
N GLY A 230 2.68 -13.30 18.86
CA GLY A 230 1.39 -13.87 19.21
C GLY A 230 0.18 -13.29 18.45
N LEU A 231 0.36 -12.12 17.83
CA LEU A 231 -0.67 -11.46 16.98
C LEU A 231 -0.53 -11.80 15.48
N ASN A 232 0.35 -12.73 15.13
CA ASN A 232 0.59 -13.20 13.76
C ASN A 232 0.80 -12.07 12.73
N PRO A 233 1.71 -11.10 12.96
CA PRO A 233 1.97 -10.06 12.00
C PRO A 233 2.60 -10.60 10.72
N VAL A 234 2.20 -10.05 9.58
CA VAL A 234 2.92 -10.25 8.31
C VAL A 234 4.07 -9.27 8.28
N VAL A 235 5.29 -9.77 8.49
CA VAL A 235 6.50 -8.95 8.66
C VAL A 235 7.19 -8.75 7.32
N GLU A 236 7.54 -7.52 6.98
CA GLU A 236 8.34 -7.18 5.80
C GLU A 236 9.50 -6.24 6.20
N ASN A 237 10.71 -6.75 6.18
CA ASN A 237 11.92 -5.96 6.37
C ASN A 237 12.32 -5.23 5.07
N ASN A 238 13.37 -4.41 5.13
CA ASN A 238 13.83 -3.63 4.01
C ASN A 238 14.25 -4.48 2.79
N GLU A 239 14.86 -5.65 3.03
CA GLU A 239 15.26 -6.56 1.96
C GLU A 239 14.02 -7.12 1.23
N MET A 240 13.02 -7.59 1.98
CA MET A 240 11.79 -8.13 1.43
C MET A 240 11.00 -7.10 0.62
N MET A 241 11.03 -5.82 1.02
CA MET A 241 10.32 -4.74 0.32
C MET A 241 11.05 -4.23 -0.93
N THR A 242 12.37 -4.41 -1.02
CA THR A 242 13.16 -3.87 -2.12
C THR A 242 12.91 -4.65 -3.42
N GLY A 243 12.42 -3.96 -4.46
CA GLY A 243 12.18 -4.51 -5.79
C GLY A 243 11.04 -5.54 -5.89
N SER A 244 10.23 -5.73 -4.84
CA SER A 244 9.22 -6.77 -4.77
C SER A 244 7.77 -6.27 -4.91
N TYR A 245 7.57 -5.00 -5.21
CA TYR A 245 6.26 -4.40 -5.41
C TYR A 245 6.08 -3.95 -6.86
N VAL A 246 4.92 -4.23 -7.45
CA VAL A 246 4.51 -3.55 -8.69
C VAL A 246 3.80 -2.27 -8.31
N MET A 247 4.42 -1.14 -8.61
CA MET A 247 3.96 0.17 -8.19
C MET A 247 3.78 1.09 -9.41
N ILE A 248 2.73 1.92 -9.40
CA ILE A 248 2.46 2.95 -10.41
C ILE A 248 2.42 4.31 -9.70
N ASP A 249 3.08 5.29 -10.29
CA ASP A 249 3.13 6.65 -9.79
C ASP A 249 1.88 7.48 -10.20
N PRO A 250 1.71 8.71 -9.68
CA PRO A 250 0.57 9.55 -10.01
C PRO A 250 0.45 9.95 -11.51
N TRP A 251 1.50 9.76 -12.29
CA TRP A 251 1.56 10.10 -13.72
C TRP A 251 1.42 8.89 -14.64
N GLY A 252 1.08 7.71 -14.09
CA GLY A 252 0.81 6.50 -14.86
C GLY A 252 2.06 5.77 -15.34
N ARG A 253 3.20 5.90 -14.63
CA ARG A 253 4.41 5.15 -14.90
C ARG A 253 4.61 4.06 -13.85
N PHE A 254 5.08 2.89 -14.23
CA PHE A 254 5.62 1.96 -13.24
C PHE A 254 6.86 2.55 -12.59
N PHE A 255 7.08 2.21 -11.33
CA PHE A 255 8.33 2.54 -10.64
C PHE A 255 8.75 1.42 -9.69
N ASP A 256 10.05 1.32 -9.45
CA ASP A 256 10.66 0.38 -8.51
C ASP A 256 11.69 1.08 -7.61
N ASN A 257 12.07 0.39 -6.53
CA ASN A 257 13.06 0.84 -5.56
C ASN A 257 14.28 -0.09 -5.46
N SER A 258 14.50 -0.95 -6.45
CA SER A 258 15.55 -1.99 -6.44
C SER A 258 16.97 -1.44 -6.29
N LYS A 259 17.18 -0.17 -6.66
CA LYS A 259 18.47 0.54 -6.56
C LYS A 259 18.57 1.46 -5.35
N GLY A 260 17.69 1.32 -4.35
CA GLY A 260 17.62 2.21 -3.19
C GLY A 260 17.09 3.62 -3.49
N ARG A 261 16.64 3.86 -4.72
CA ARG A 261 15.97 5.06 -5.21
C ARG A 261 14.89 4.69 -6.20
N HIS A 262 13.98 5.59 -6.52
CA HIS A 262 12.98 5.32 -7.56
C HIS A 262 13.61 5.30 -8.95
N THR A 263 13.22 4.29 -9.73
CA THR A 263 13.47 4.18 -11.17
C THR A 263 12.11 4.10 -11.85
N TYR A 264 11.88 4.89 -12.90
CA TYR A 264 10.57 5.04 -13.52
C TYR A 264 10.57 4.46 -14.94
N SER A 265 9.43 3.91 -15.35
CA SER A 265 9.17 3.50 -16.73
C SER A 265 8.74 4.69 -17.60
N ARG A 266 8.56 4.42 -18.89
CA ARG A 266 7.71 5.23 -19.76
C ARG A 266 6.25 5.20 -19.27
N SER A 267 5.43 6.14 -19.73
CA SER A 267 3.99 6.18 -19.39
C SER A 267 3.27 4.94 -19.92
N ILE A 268 2.48 4.29 -19.07
CA ILE A 268 1.65 3.13 -19.45
C ILE A 268 0.67 3.52 -20.55
N LEU A 269 0.09 4.73 -20.49
CA LEU A 269 -0.86 5.22 -21.49
C LEU A 269 -0.22 5.49 -22.85
N GLU A 270 1.11 5.66 -22.92
CA GLU A 270 1.83 5.89 -24.18
C GLU A 270 2.32 4.60 -24.81
N VAL A 271 2.83 3.64 -24.01
CA VAL A 271 3.50 2.46 -24.56
C VAL A 271 2.83 1.13 -24.20
N GLY A 272 1.76 1.18 -23.40
CA GLY A 272 1.05 0.00 -22.91
C GLY A 272 1.75 -0.68 -21.71
N VAL A 273 0.98 -1.54 -21.02
CA VAL A 273 1.38 -2.17 -19.75
C VAL A 273 2.65 -3.02 -19.89
N ALA A 274 2.74 -3.86 -20.92
CA ALA A 274 3.85 -4.80 -21.08
C ALA A 274 5.19 -4.09 -21.34
N GLU A 275 5.17 -3.10 -22.22
CA GLU A 275 6.34 -2.29 -22.55
C GLU A 275 6.80 -1.46 -21.34
N ALA A 276 5.89 -0.77 -20.69
CA ALA A 276 6.20 0.03 -19.51
C ALA A 276 6.74 -0.84 -18.36
N LEU A 277 6.17 -2.02 -18.12
CA LEU A 277 6.64 -2.93 -17.08
C LEU A 277 8.06 -3.45 -17.37
N SER A 278 8.46 -3.54 -18.63
CA SER A 278 9.81 -3.95 -19.02
C SER A 278 10.90 -2.92 -18.71
N ASP A 279 10.53 -1.68 -18.46
CA ASP A 279 11.46 -0.58 -18.14
C ASP A 279 11.89 -0.59 -16.65
N VAL A 280 11.21 -1.34 -15.79
CA VAL A 280 11.47 -1.40 -14.34
C VAL A 280 11.86 -2.80 -13.89
N SER A 281 12.46 -2.88 -12.70
CA SER A 281 12.83 -4.16 -12.08
C SER A 281 11.72 -4.68 -11.18
N PHE A 282 11.45 -5.98 -11.23
CA PHE A 282 10.51 -6.66 -10.36
C PHE A 282 11.00 -8.07 -10.01
N ASP A 283 11.10 -8.35 -8.70
CA ASP A 283 11.50 -9.66 -8.18
C ASP A 283 10.25 -10.48 -7.80
N LEU A 284 9.84 -11.36 -8.72
CA LEU A 284 8.67 -12.21 -8.53
C LEU A 284 8.86 -13.23 -7.39
N ALA A 285 10.08 -13.75 -7.20
CA ALA A 285 10.35 -14.72 -6.14
C ALA A 285 10.15 -14.06 -4.77
N ARG A 286 10.72 -12.89 -4.58
CA ARG A 286 10.57 -12.09 -3.36
C ARG A 286 9.12 -11.61 -3.17
N TYR A 287 8.41 -11.29 -4.26
CA TYR A 287 6.98 -10.97 -4.22
C TYR A 287 6.15 -12.13 -3.63
N VAL A 288 6.42 -13.37 -4.06
CA VAL A 288 5.74 -14.56 -3.54
C VAL A 288 6.14 -14.82 -2.08
N GLU A 289 7.42 -14.77 -1.75
CA GLU A 289 7.98 -15.02 -0.41
C GLU A 289 7.37 -14.08 0.65
N ARG A 290 7.24 -12.77 0.35
CA ARG A 290 6.62 -11.81 1.28
C ARG A 290 5.09 -11.91 1.37
N GLY A 291 4.48 -12.92 0.75
CA GLY A 291 3.02 -13.08 0.74
C GLY A 291 2.30 -12.07 -0.17
N GLY A 292 2.92 -11.71 -1.31
CA GLY A 292 2.31 -10.86 -2.34
C GLY A 292 1.15 -11.55 -3.06
N VAL A 293 1.20 -12.87 -3.18
CA VAL A 293 0.05 -13.70 -3.62
C VAL A 293 -0.84 -13.92 -2.40
N TYR A 294 -1.93 -13.20 -2.33
CA TYR A 294 -2.87 -13.24 -1.23
C TYR A 294 -4.28 -13.44 -1.77
N ASP A 295 -4.91 -14.54 -1.33
CA ASP A 295 -6.28 -14.86 -1.70
C ASP A 295 -7.25 -14.29 -0.65
N LEU A 296 -7.99 -13.24 -1.03
CA LEU A 296 -9.03 -12.66 -0.19
C LEU A 296 -10.22 -13.61 -0.03
N ALA A 297 -10.56 -14.40 -1.05
CA ALA A 297 -11.70 -15.29 -1.04
C ALA A 297 -11.50 -16.47 -0.05
N ALA A 298 -10.28 -16.96 0.12
CA ALA A 298 -9.97 -18.00 1.10
C ALA A 298 -10.18 -17.51 2.54
N ASN A 299 -9.92 -16.23 2.81
CA ASN A 299 -10.17 -15.64 4.13
C ASN A 299 -11.66 -15.38 4.40
N ASP A 300 -12.44 -15.05 3.37
CA ASP A 300 -13.89 -14.85 3.51
C ASP A 300 -14.60 -16.19 3.82
N MET A 301 -14.15 -17.30 3.24
CA MET A 301 -14.67 -18.63 3.58
C MET A 301 -14.31 -19.09 5.00
N ALA A 302 -13.08 -18.80 5.44
CA ALA A 302 -12.67 -19.08 6.82
C ALA A 302 -13.45 -18.22 7.83
N ARG A 303 -13.83 -17.00 7.46
CA ARG A 303 -14.66 -16.11 8.27
C ARG A 303 -16.11 -16.57 8.36
N ALA A 304 -16.70 -16.99 7.26
CA ALA A 304 -18.06 -17.51 7.23
C ALA A 304 -18.19 -18.73 8.15
N SER A 305 -17.21 -19.64 8.14
CA SER A 305 -17.21 -20.82 9.00
C SER A 305 -17.06 -20.52 10.50
N LEU A 306 -16.45 -19.37 10.87
CA LEU A 306 -16.32 -18.92 12.26
C LEU A 306 -17.59 -18.21 12.79
N LEU A 307 -18.43 -17.70 11.89
CA LEU A 307 -19.72 -17.06 12.25
C LEU A 307 -20.88 -18.07 12.35
N GLU A 308 -20.67 -19.27 11.83
CA GLU A 308 -21.63 -20.38 11.92
C GLU A 308 -21.38 -21.31 13.13
N MET A 309 -20.34 -21.08 13.92
CA MET A 309 -20.04 -21.77 15.19
C MET A 309 -20.47 -20.95 16.39
#